data_a662a9cb73e0ba2fd8efea8d11505edb
#
_entry.id   a662a9cb73e0ba2fd8efea8d11505edb
#
_cell.length_a   1.000
_cell.length_b   1.000
_cell.length_c   1.000
_cell.angle_alpha   90.00
_cell.angle_beta   90.00
_cell.angle_gamma   90.00
#
_symmetry.space_group_name_H-M   'P 1'
#
loop_
_entity.id
_entity.type
_entity.pdbx_description
1 polymer ?
#
loop_
_entity_poly.entity_id
_entity_poly.type
_entity_poly.pdbx_seq_one_letter_code
_entity_poly.pdbx_strand_id
1 'polypeptide(L)'
;PYLVPFDGDIRFLKNTGYPLKNFYSDINKLNIRQSYVFLDSCFSGMASRAAEMLIKGARPVLIHTKEVNLKAADKLVALSASSAGQVSNPFPETEHGLFTYYLLRALGGEADRDDDHWVSVKEVYEYVRRHVSREARKMGQEQTPAIMPKADRLKDVAIGKVLW
;
A
#
# COMPACT_ATOMS: atom_id res chain seq x y z
N PRO A 1 11.49 -4.68 -5.54
CA PRO A 1 11.16 -4.45 -4.14
C PRO A 1 11.13 -5.76 -3.35
N TYR A 2 11.42 -5.67 -2.05
CA TYR A 2 11.46 -6.78 -1.11
C TYR A 2 10.61 -6.43 0.10
N LEU A 3 9.95 -7.42 0.67
CA LEU A 3 9.45 -7.37 2.04
C LEU A 3 10.61 -7.79 2.93
N VAL A 4 10.94 -6.98 3.93
CA VAL A 4 12.05 -7.26 4.84
C VAL A 4 11.46 -7.75 6.17
N PRO A 5 11.69 -9.01 6.56
CA PRO A 5 11.25 -9.49 7.85
C PRO A 5 12.02 -8.82 8.99
N PHE A 6 11.54 -8.98 10.22
CA PHE A 6 12.11 -8.33 11.40
C PHE A 6 13.61 -8.64 11.61
N ASP A 7 14.04 -9.85 11.29
CA ASP A 7 15.42 -10.34 11.35
C ASP A 7 16.19 -10.18 10.03
N GLY A 8 15.57 -9.50 9.04
CA GLY A 8 16.17 -9.29 7.74
C GLY A 8 17.26 -8.22 7.76
N ASP A 9 18.34 -8.45 7.00
CA ASP A 9 19.42 -7.47 6.83
C ASP A 9 19.33 -6.80 5.46
N ILE A 10 19.10 -5.49 5.45
CA ILE A 10 19.00 -4.68 4.22
C ILE A 10 20.25 -4.72 3.35
N ARG A 11 21.41 -5.02 3.91
CA ARG A 11 22.68 -5.18 3.18
C ARG A 11 22.71 -6.47 2.36
N PHE A 12 21.90 -7.45 2.78
CA PHE A 12 21.80 -8.77 2.18
C PHE A 12 20.36 -9.11 1.74
N LEU A 13 19.65 -8.14 1.16
CA LEU A 13 18.24 -8.28 0.76
C LEU A 13 17.93 -9.49 -0.11
N LYS A 14 18.90 -9.93 -0.93
CA LYS A 14 18.71 -11.12 -1.78
C LYS A 14 18.59 -12.42 -0.97
N ASN A 15 19.17 -12.44 0.23
CA ASN A 15 19.24 -13.61 1.10
C ASN A 15 18.23 -13.53 2.26
N THR A 16 17.94 -12.33 2.74
CA THR A 16 17.14 -12.10 3.95
C THR A 16 15.79 -11.46 3.69
N GLY A 17 15.57 -10.89 2.50
CA GLY A 17 14.33 -10.29 2.09
C GLY A 17 13.48 -11.22 1.22
N TYR A 18 12.16 -11.03 1.23
CA TYR A 18 11.23 -11.75 0.38
C TYR A 18 10.85 -10.89 -0.83
N PRO A 19 11.21 -11.30 -2.07
CA PRO A 19 10.90 -10.50 -3.25
C PRO A 19 9.40 -10.31 -3.42
N LEU A 20 8.92 -9.07 -3.54
CA LEU A 20 7.50 -8.74 -3.69
C LEU A 20 6.88 -9.43 -4.93
N LYS A 21 7.67 -9.61 -5.99
CA LYS A 21 7.25 -10.38 -7.17
C LYS A 21 6.90 -11.83 -6.83
N ASN A 22 7.70 -12.47 -5.97
CA ASN A 22 7.45 -13.85 -5.55
C ASN A 22 6.21 -13.91 -4.66
N PHE A 23 6.06 -12.97 -3.73
CA PHE A 23 4.87 -12.85 -2.88
C PHE A 23 3.58 -12.80 -3.72
N TYR A 24 3.53 -11.94 -4.72
CA TYR A 24 2.35 -11.85 -5.59
C TYR A 24 2.15 -13.13 -6.44
N SER A 25 3.24 -13.72 -6.93
CA SER A 25 3.17 -14.97 -7.68
C SER A 25 2.63 -16.11 -6.82
N ASP A 26 3.06 -16.19 -5.57
CA ASP A 26 2.65 -17.27 -4.66
C ASP A 26 1.19 -17.11 -4.25
N ILE A 27 0.71 -15.89 -4.00
CA ILE A 27 -0.72 -15.63 -3.77
C ILE A 27 -1.55 -16.07 -4.99
N ASN A 28 -1.11 -15.77 -6.20
CA ASN A 28 -1.86 -16.13 -7.41
C ASN A 28 -1.95 -17.66 -7.66
N LYS A 29 -1.04 -18.45 -7.07
CA LYS A 29 -1.10 -19.92 -7.13
C LYS A 29 -2.13 -20.52 -6.16
N LEU A 30 -2.59 -19.74 -5.18
CA LEU A 30 -3.57 -20.22 -4.20
C LEU A 30 -4.92 -20.49 -4.88
N ASN A 31 -5.64 -21.51 -4.40
CA ASN A 31 -6.98 -21.81 -4.86
C ASN A 31 -8.03 -20.92 -4.16
N ILE A 32 -7.96 -19.62 -4.46
CA ILE A 32 -8.86 -18.59 -3.92
C ILE A 32 -9.53 -17.84 -5.08
N ARG A 33 -10.66 -17.22 -4.81
CA ARG A 33 -11.39 -16.42 -5.81
C ARG A 33 -10.72 -15.06 -6.02
N GLN A 34 -10.36 -14.40 -4.94
CA GLN A 34 -9.80 -13.05 -4.92
C GLN A 34 -8.92 -12.88 -3.68
N SER A 35 -7.87 -12.08 -3.80
CA SER A 35 -7.05 -11.61 -2.68
C SER A 35 -6.88 -10.10 -2.71
N TYR A 36 -6.86 -9.51 -1.54
CA TYR A 36 -6.58 -8.10 -1.33
C TYR A 36 -5.32 -7.96 -0.49
N VAL A 37 -4.39 -7.18 -0.96
CA VAL A 37 -3.13 -6.91 -0.26
C VAL A 37 -3.05 -5.43 0.03
N PHE A 38 -2.91 -5.08 1.30
CA PHE A 38 -2.72 -3.71 1.76
C PHE A 38 -1.31 -3.57 2.31
N LEU A 39 -0.53 -2.65 1.73
CA LEU A 39 0.87 -2.46 2.07
C LEU A 39 1.08 -1.02 2.58
N ASP A 40 1.16 -0.87 3.90
CA ASP A 40 1.56 0.40 4.52
C ASP A 40 3.06 0.38 4.78
N SER A 41 3.82 0.54 3.71
CA SER A 41 5.28 0.52 3.75
C SER A 41 5.88 1.47 2.72
N CYS A 42 7.06 1.99 3.05
CA CYS A 42 7.84 2.83 2.15
C CYS A 42 8.61 1.94 1.17
N PHE A 43 8.27 1.98 -0.11
CA PHE A 43 9.02 1.29 -1.17
C PHE A 43 10.15 2.13 -1.77
N SER A 44 10.43 3.31 -1.22
CA SER A 44 11.39 4.25 -1.79
C SER A 44 12.86 3.86 -1.57
N GLY A 45 13.14 2.92 -0.65
CA GLY A 45 14.52 2.75 -0.16
C GLY A 45 15.08 4.00 0.51
N MET A 46 14.31 5.09 0.52
CA MET A 46 14.61 6.28 1.30
C MET A 46 14.05 6.05 2.70
N ALA A 47 14.96 5.90 3.63
CA ALA A 47 14.62 5.94 5.03
C ALA A 47 13.91 7.27 5.33
N SER A 48 12.73 7.22 5.94
CA SER A 48 12.22 8.37 6.66
C SER A 48 13.28 8.84 7.68
N ARG A 49 13.22 10.09 8.14
CA ARG A 49 14.12 10.59 9.20
C ARG A 49 14.28 9.60 10.38
N ALA A 50 13.26 8.78 10.64
CA ALA A 50 13.30 7.73 11.66
C ALA A 50 14.22 6.55 11.29
N ALA A 51 14.37 6.22 10.02
CA ALA A 51 15.29 5.16 9.60
C ALA A 51 16.74 5.67 9.46
N GLU A 52 16.97 6.98 9.30
CA GLU A 52 18.30 7.57 9.52
C GLU A 52 18.78 7.33 10.96
N MET A 53 17.86 7.25 11.94
CA MET A 53 18.20 6.93 13.33
C MET A 53 18.49 5.43 13.54
N LEU A 54 18.01 4.53 12.66
CA LEU A 54 18.25 3.09 12.79
C LEU A 54 19.56 2.62 12.14
N ILE A 55 20.12 3.40 11.20
CA ILE A 55 21.35 3.02 10.50
C ILE A 55 22.30 4.23 10.50
N LYS A 56 23.02 4.44 11.60
CA LYS A 56 24.12 5.42 11.64
C LYS A 56 25.13 5.11 10.53
N GLY A 57 25.26 6.01 9.55
CA GLY A 57 26.28 5.93 8.50
C GLY A 57 25.84 5.26 7.19
N ALA A 58 24.60 4.84 7.01
CA ALA A 58 24.12 4.36 5.72
C ALA A 58 23.83 5.54 4.78
N ARG A 59 24.43 5.51 3.58
CA ARG A 59 24.06 6.43 2.51
C ARG A 59 22.68 6.01 1.97
N PRO A 60 21.73 6.94 1.75
CA PRO A 60 20.45 6.60 1.14
C PRO A 60 20.70 5.98 -0.25
N VAL A 61 20.28 4.75 -0.43
CA VAL A 61 20.34 4.07 -1.73
C VAL A 61 19.00 4.30 -2.41
N LEU A 62 19.00 5.08 -3.47
CA LEU A 62 17.84 5.28 -4.33
C LEU A 62 17.60 3.99 -5.14
N ILE A 63 16.71 3.14 -4.66
CA ILE A 63 16.32 1.94 -5.41
C ILE A 63 15.16 2.34 -6.32
N HIS A 64 15.46 2.50 -7.61
CA HIS A 64 14.41 2.59 -8.63
C HIS A 64 13.68 1.25 -8.69
N THR A 65 12.54 1.16 -8.05
CA THR A 65 11.66 -0.02 -8.16
C THR A 65 10.93 0.03 -9.50
N LYS A 66 11.26 -0.90 -10.41
CA LYS A 66 10.36 -1.18 -11.53
C LYS A 66 9.03 -1.64 -10.96
N GLU A 67 7.94 -1.02 -11.42
CA GLU A 67 6.59 -1.45 -11.06
C GLU A 67 6.42 -2.94 -11.34
N VAL A 68 5.89 -3.66 -10.37
CA VAL A 68 5.47 -5.05 -10.60
C VAL A 68 4.15 -5.00 -11.35
N ASN A 69 4.18 -5.30 -12.65
CA ASN A 69 2.96 -5.35 -13.44
C ASN A 69 2.18 -6.62 -13.12
N LEU A 70 1.04 -6.49 -12.44
CA LEU A 70 0.05 -7.55 -12.33
C LEU A 70 -0.80 -7.59 -13.60
N LYS A 71 -1.06 -8.80 -14.11
CA LYS A 71 -1.94 -9.00 -15.27
C LYS A 71 -3.40 -8.81 -14.83
N ALA A 72 -4.26 -8.33 -15.71
CA ALA A 72 -5.69 -8.14 -15.44
C ALA A 72 -6.44 -9.45 -15.08
N ALA A 73 -5.84 -10.60 -15.35
CA ALA A 73 -6.37 -11.93 -15.01
C ALA A 73 -5.96 -12.39 -13.60
N ASP A 74 -5.09 -11.63 -12.92
CA ASP A 74 -4.62 -12.01 -11.59
C ASP A 74 -5.75 -11.84 -10.56
N LYS A 75 -5.86 -12.81 -9.67
CA LYS A 75 -6.82 -12.83 -8.56
C LYS A 75 -6.42 -11.86 -7.44
N LEU A 76 -5.46 -11.01 -7.69
CA LEU A 76 -4.82 -10.17 -6.71
C LEU A 76 -5.11 -8.69 -6.99
N VAL A 77 -5.58 -7.99 -5.98
CA VAL A 77 -5.59 -6.52 -5.92
C VAL A 77 -4.66 -6.08 -4.81
N ALA A 78 -3.71 -5.22 -5.11
CA ALA A 78 -2.79 -4.66 -4.14
C ALA A 78 -2.93 -3.14 -4.05
N LEU A 79 -3.15 -2.63 -2.84
CA LEU A 79 -3.10 -1.21 -2.51
C LEU A 79 -1.84 -0.94 -1.70
N SER A 80 -1.07 0.06 -2.10
CA SER A 80 0.11 0.52 -1.38
C SER A 80 -0.08 1.94 -0.86
N ALA A 81 0.52 2.22 0.30
CA ALA A 81 0.42 3.52 0.97
C ALA A 81 0.98 4.68 0.16
N SER A 82 1.95 4.41 -0.72
CA SER A 82 2.61 5.43 -1.53
C SER A 82 3.01 4.89 -2.89
N SER A 83 3.13 5.78 -3.85
CA SER A 83 3.73 5.51 -5.16
C SER A 83 5.26 5.42 -5.06
N ALA A 84 5.90 4.89 -6.11
CA ALA A 84 7.36 4.77 -6.15
C ALA A 84 8.06 6.11 -5.87
N GLY A 85 9.04 6.10 -4.97
CA GLY A 85 9.80 7.29 -4.60
C GLY A 85 9.18 8.16 -3.49
N GLN A 86 7.97 7.86 -3.03
CA GLN A 86 7.31 8.55 -1.93
C GLN A 86 7.41 7.75 -0.62
N VAL A 87 7.25 8.45 0.50
CA VAL A 87 7.30 7.88 1.85
C VAL A 87 5.87 7.74 2.39
N SER A 88 5.60 6.66 3.11
CA SER A 88 4.41 6.56 3.94
C SER A 88 4.61 7.37 5.22
N ASN A 89 3.65 8.24 5.53
CA ASN A 89 3.75 9.17 6.65
C ASN A 89 3.01 8.64 7.87
N PRO A 90 3.56 8.84 9.08
CA PRO A 90 2.78 8.67 10.30
C PRO A 90 1.67 9.73 10.36
N PHE A 91 0.59 9.39 11.02
CA PHE A 91 -0.48 10.35 11.32
C PHE A 91 -0.45 10.63 12.83
N PRO A 92 0.14 11.77 13.27
CA PRO A 92 0.44 12.02 14.69
C PRO A 92 -0.79 12.02 15.61
N GLU A 93 -1.95 12.29 15.05
CA GLU A 93 -3.23 12.33 15.79
C GLU A 93 -3.80 10.93 16.07
N THR A 94 -3.19 9.90 15.50
CA THR A 94 -3.65 8.51 15.63
C THR A 94 -2.45 7.59 15.82
N GLU A 95 -2.67 6.40 16.36
CA GLU A 95 -1.62 5.38 16.51
C GLU A 95 -1.30 4.64 15.19
N HIS A 96 -1.81 5.15 14.05
CA HIS A 96 -1.69 4.53 12.74
C HIS A 96 -0.91 5.41 11.76
N GLY A 97 -0.36 4.78 10.72
CA GLY A 97 0.06 5.50 9.53
C GLY A 97 -1.13 6.13 8.80
N LEU A 98 -0.86 7.23 8.09
CA LEU A 98 -1.88 7.99 7.38
C LEU A 98 -2.72 7.12 6.41
N PHE A 99 -2.06 6.21 5.71
CA PHE A 99 -2.73 5.28 4.80
C PHE A 99 -3.64 4.31 5.56
N THR A 100 -3.12 3.66 6.60
CA THR A 100 -3.89 2.69 7.39
C THR A 100 -5.10 3.34 8.03
N TYR A 101 -4.96 4.56 8.56
CA TYR A 101 -6.08 5.30 9.14
C TYR A 101 -7.24 5.47 8.14
N TYR A 102 -6.95 6.00 6.95
CA TYR A 102 -8.01 6.20 5.94
C TYR A 102 -8.49 4.90 5.31
N LEU A 103 -7.65 3.86 5.23
CA LEU A 103 -8.07 2.54 4.79
C LEU A 103 -9.12 1.94 5.74
N LEU A 104 -8.88 2.00 7.04
CA LEU A 104 -9.84 1.49 8.04
C LEU A 104 -11.17 2.24 7.99
N ARG A 105 -11.14 3.56 7.83
CA ARG A 105 -12.36 4.37 7.66
C ARG A 105 -13.12 4.00 6.38
N ALA A 106 -12.39 3.83 5.29
CA ALA A 106 -12.99 3.41 4.02
C ALA A 106 -13.69 2.06 4.14
N LEU A 107 -13.01 1.08 4.74
CA LEU A 107 -13.56 -0.26 4.98
C LEU A 107 -14.70 -0.25 6.02
N GLY A 108 -14.72 0.74 6.92
CA GLY A 108 -15.80 0.98 7.88
C GLY A 108 -17.05 1.61 7.26
N GLY A 109 -17.05 1.89 5.94
CA GLY A 109 -18.22 2.37 5.20
C GLY A 109 -18.12 3.80 4.68
N GLU A 110 -17.17 4.61 5.13
CA GLU A 110 -17.05 6.00 4.66
C GLU A 110 -16.70 6.12 3.16
N ALA A 111 -16.31 5.01 2.54
CA ALA A 111 -16.05 4.95 1.11
C ALA A 111 -17.29 4.61 0.28
N ASP A 112 -18.37 4.14 0.90
CA ASP A 112 -19.65 3.89 0.23
C ASP A 112 -20.18 5.22 -0.31
N ARG A 113 -20.09 5.37 -1.63
CA ARG A 113 -20.37 6.65 -2.28
C ARG A 113 -21.78 6.69 -2.88
N ASP A 114 -22.28 5.55 -3.31
CA ASP A 114 -23.57 5.41 -3.96
C ASP A 114 -24.66 4.90 -3.00
N ASP A 115 -24.30 4.71 -1.72
CA ASP A 115 -25.19 4.34 -0.62
C ASP A 115 -25.90 2.99 -0.87
N ASP A 116 -25.17 2.08 -1.54
CA ASP A 116 -25.69 0.73 -1.84
C ASP A 116 -25.42 -0.26 -0.69
N HIS A 117 -24.81 0.19 0.41
CA HIS A 117 -24.36 -0.59 1.58
C HIS A 117 -23.24 -1.60 1.27
N TRP A 118 -22.58 -1.47 0.15
CA TRP A 118 -21.39 -2.22 -0.18
C TRP A 118 -20.24 -1.27 -0.45
N VAL A 119 -19.05 -1.69 -0.09
CA VAL A 119 -17.84 -0.93 -0.40
C VAL A 119 -17.05 -1.70 -1.44
N SER A 120 -16.90 -1.13 -2.61
CA SER A 120 -16.11 -1.69 -3.70
C SER A 120 -14.62 -1.35 -3.53
N VAL A 121 -13.76 -2.14 -4.15
CA VAL A 121 -12.32 -1.86 -4.20
C VAL A 121 -12.02 -0.48 -4.78
N LYS A 122 -12.79 -0.07 -5.79
CA LYS A 122 -12.63 1.22 -6.45
C LYS A 122 -12.96 2.37 -5.51
N GLU A 123 -14.06 2.27 -4.78
CA GLU A 123 -14.45 3.28 -3.78
C GLU A 123 -13.42 3.41 -2.66
N VAL A 124 -12.96 2.27 -2.11
CA VAL A 124 -11.87 2.26 -1.12
C VAL A 124 -10.65 2.99 -1.66
N TYR A 125 -10.22 2.65 -2.88
CA TYR A 125 -9.04 3.28 -3.47
C TYR A 125 -9.22 4.77 -3.69
N GLU A 126 -10.34 5.20 -4.26
CA GLU A 126 -10.64 6.61 -4.54
C GLU A 126 -10.73 7.43 -3.24
N TYR A 127 -11.38 6.88 -2.22
CA TYR A 127 -11.47 7.49 -0.90
C TYR A 127 -10.09 7.64 -0.28
N VAL A 128 -9.34 6.54 -0.14
CA VAL A 128 -8.01 6.52 0.48
C VAL A 128 -7.05 7.44 -0.26
N ARG A 129 -6.99 7.34 -1.58
CA ARG A 129 -6.10 8.20 -2.38
C ARG A 129 -6.40 9.68 -2.18
N ARG A 130 -7.66 10.07 -2.22
CA ARG A 130 -8.08 11.47 -2.06
C ARG A 130 -7.70 12.01 -0.68
N HIS A 131 -8.02 11.27 0.38
CA HIS A 131 -7.80 11.73 1.75
C HIS A 131 -6.32 11.70 2.12
N VAL A 132 -5.60 10.63 1.84
CA VAL A 132 -4.16 10.53 2.11
C VAL A 132 -3.37 11.61 1.39
N SER A 133 -3.62 11.81 0.09
CA SER A 133 -2.88 12.83 -0.67
C SER A 133 -3.21 14.26 -0.21
N ARG A 134 -4.42 14.50 0.27
CA ARG A 134 -4.81 15.81 0.82
C ARG A 134 -4.11 16.08 2.16
N GLU A 135 -4.14 15.13 3.09
CA GLU A 135 -3.53 15.30 4.41
C GLU A 135 -2.00 15.35 4.32
N ALA A 136 -1.37 14.50 3.50
CA ALA A 136 0.07 14.58 3.27
C ALA A 136 0.52 15.97 2.81
N ARG A 137 -0.23 16.58 1.88
CA ARG A 137 0.07 17.98 1.43
C ARG A 137 -0.06 19.00 2.53
N LYS A 138 -1.05 18.88 3.44
CA LYS A 138 -1.16 19.76 4.62
C LYS A 138 0.05 19.65 5.54
N MET A 139 0.67 18.48 5.60
CA MET A 139 1.89 18.20 6.35
C MET A 139 3.17 18.61 5.58
N GLY A 140 3.04 19.24 4.40
CA GLY A 140 4.17 19.59 3.55
C GLY A 140 4.87 18.39 2.90
N GLN A 141 4.17 17.28 2.74
CA GLN A 141 4.71 16.04 2.23
C GLN A 141 3.93 15.53 1.01
N GLU A 142 4.54 14.60 0.27
CA GLU A 142 3.87 13.92 -0.84
C GLU A 142 3.67 12.44 -0.50
N GLN A 143 2.41 12.04 -0.52
CA GLN A 143 2.03 10.63 -0.40
C GLN A 143 0.80 10.37 -1.28
N THR A 144 0.96 9.50 -2.26
CA THR A 144 -0.11 9.15 -3.18
C THR A 144 -0.27 7.64 -3.19
N PRO A 145 -1.31 7.10 -2.57
CA PRO A 145 -1.62 5.68 -2.63
C PRO A 145 -1.74 5.17 -4.06
N ALA A 146 -1.26 3.96 -4.29
CA ALA A 146 -1.31 3.31 -5.59
C ALA A 146 -2.08 1.99 -5.51
N ILE A 147 -2.65 1.57 -6.65
CA ILE A 147 -3.39 0.32 -6.77
C ILE A 147 -2.92 -0.48 -7.98
N MET A 148 -2.87 -1.79 -7.83
CA MET A 148 -2.62 -2.75 -8.91
C MET A 148 -3.68 -3.86 -8.87
N PRO A 149 -4.25 -4.26 -10.02
CA PRO A 149 -4.14 -3.60 -11.33
C PRO A 149 -4.69 -2.16 -11.30
N LYS A 150 -4.42 -1.37 -12.34
CA LYS A 150 -4.90 0.02 -12.40
C LYS A 150 -6.40 0.11 -12.21
N ALA A 151 -6.88 1.20 -11.59
CA ALA A 151 -8.27 1.37 -11.18
C ALA A 151 -9.30 1.21 -12.33
N ASP A 152 -8.92 1.57 -13.56
CA ASP A 152 -9.75 1.40 -14.77
C ASP A 152 -9.97 -0.07 -15.17
N ARG A 153 -9.15 -0.98 -14.64
CA ARG A 153 -9.24 -2.44 -14.87
C ARG A 153 -9.87 -3.20 -13.70
N LEU A 154 -10.17 -2.52 -12.62
CA LEU A 154 -10.89 -3.10 -11.50
C LEU A 154 -12.35 -3.26 -11.92
N LYS A 155 -12.86 -4.49 -11.86
CA LYS A 155 -14.28 -4.72 -11.86
C LYS A 155 -14.86 -4.14 -10.58
N ASP A 156 -16.14 -3.79 -10.57
CA ASP A 156 -16.84 -3.44 -9.35
C ASP A 156 -16.95 -4.69 -8.46
N VAL A 157 -15.86 -4.91 -7.71
CA VAL A 157 -15.76 -6.05 -6.80
C VAL A 157 -15.97 -5.48 -5.40
N ALA A 158 -17.09 -5.86 -4.79
CA ALA A 158 -17.34 -5.53 -3.40
C ALA A 158 -16.26 -6.17 -2.50
N ILE A 159 -15.70 -5.39 -1.60
CA ILE A 159 -14.72 -5.83 -0.63
C ILE A 159 -15.36 -6.10 0.73
N GLY A 160 -16.48 -5.43 1.02
CA GLY A 160 -17.20 -5.55 2.27
C GLY A 160 -18.62 -5.02 2.17
N LYS A 161 -19.48 -5.46 3.11
CA LYS A 161 -20.82 -4.93 3.33
C LYS A 161 -20.80 -4.03 4.56
N VAL A 162 -21.39 -2.86 4.44
CA VAL A 162 -21.55 -1.93 5.55
C VAL A 162 -22.75 -2.34 6.37
N LEU A 163 -22.55 -2.52 7.68
CA LEU A 163 -23.60 -2.91 8.62
C LEU A 163 -23.87 -1.74 9.57
N TRP A 164 -24.83 -0.92 9.26
CA TRP A 164 -25.50 0.05 10.17
C TRP A 164 -26.98 0.07 9.94
#